data_c45f8203a29c9c95d2036220d8fdee81
#
_entry.id   c45f8203a29c9c95d2036220d8fdee81
#
_cell.length_a   1.000
_cell.length_b   1.000
_cell.length_c   1.000
_cell.angle_alpha   90.00
_cell.angle_beta   90.00
_cell.angle_gamma   90.00
#
_symmetry.space_group_name_H-M   'P 1'
#
loop_
_entity.id
_entity.type
_entity.pdbx_description
1 polymer ?
#
loop_
_entity_poly.entity_id
_entity_poly.type
_entity_poly.pdbx_seq_one_letter_code
_entity_poly.pdbx_strand_id
1 'polypeptide(L)'
;DFLFCLKAHRSLSHEIGKDWGESAERFSSAAQVLSGKRQLAAILIQLPFRFSYTAENRVYLGDLISALDGFPLVVEFRNEFWYQQRVFDELAKRKVCLAIIDRPELPGLPPESQVLTSDRVYYRLHGRNSTQWWNGDATSRYDYEYSPEELKDRARMLAAISRKAKQVLVAFNNHADAKAVKNARSLEGYIREFQL
;
A
#
# COMPACT_ATOMS: atom_id res chain seq x y z
N ASP A 1 -4.56 15.38 16.18
CA ASP A 1 -4.45 13.95 16.57
C ASP A 1 -3.54 13.24 15.57
N PHE A 2 -2.65 12.37 16.08
CA PHE A 2 -1.69 11.64 15.25
C PHE A 2 -2.24 10.24 14.91
N LEU A 3 -2.15 9.85 13.63
CA LEU A 3 -2.58 8.54 13.14
C LEU A 3 -1.38 7.68 12.72
N PHE A 4 -1.44 6.39 13.00
CA PHE A 4 -0.43 5.41 12.64
C PHE A 4 -0.90 4.52 11.50
N CYS A 5 -0.01 4.28 10.54
CA CYS A 5 -0.12 3.18 9.59
C CYS A 5 0.89 2.12 10.00
N LEU A 6 0.43 0.93 10.34
CA LEU A 6 1.29 -0.20 10.67
C LEU A 6 1.58 -1.01 9.41
N LYS A 7 2.81 -1.47 9.23
CA LYS A 7 3.14 -2.50 8.25
C LYS A 7 3.12 -3.87 8.95
N ALA A 8 2.42 -4.84 8.36
CA ALA A 8 2.43 -6.21 8.84
C ALA A 8 3.87 -6.74 8.95
N HIS A 9 4.16 -7.46 10.03
CA HIS A 9 5.48 -7.99 10.28
C HIS A 9 5.93 -8.95 9.16
N ARG A 10 7.24 -9.10 8.97
CA ARG A 10 7.81 -9.96 7.92
C ARG A 10 7.33 -11.40 7.97
N SER A 11 7.05 -11.94 9.17
CA SER A 11 6.48 -13.28 9.35
C SER A 11 5.07 -13.45 8.78
N LEU A 12 4.36 -12.34 8.47
CA LEU A 12 3.03 -12.32 7.87
C LEU A 12 3.06 -11.94 6.38
N SER A 13 4.22 -11.67 5.80
CA SER A 13 4.29 -11.14 4.44
C SER A 13 5.46 -11.67 3.62
N HIS A 14 6.65 -11.78 4.20
CA HIS A 14 7.89 -12.13 3.50
C HIS A 14 8.47 -13.48 3.90
N GLU A 15 8.29 -13.88 5.16
CA GLU A 15 8.84 -15.08 5.77
C GLU A 15 7.74 -15.86 6.47
N ILE A 16 6.78 -16.31 5.66
CA ILE A 16 5.58 -16.99 6.15
C ILE A 16 5.98 -18.40 6.59
N GLY A 17 5.99 -18.64 7.89
CA GLY A 17 6.23 -19.94 8.49
C GLY A 17 4.92 -20.68 8.84
N LYS A 18 5.04 -21.90 9.34
CA LYS A 18 3.87 -22.71 9.77
C LYS A 18 3.14 -22.09 10.98
N ASP A 19 3.86 -21.29 11.75
CA ASP A 19 3.42 -20.58 12.96
C ASP A 19 2.88 -19.16 12.67
N TRP A 20 2.55 -18.88 11.41
CA TRP A 20 2.04 -17.54 11.01
C TRP A 20 0.81 -17.13 11.81
N GLY A 21 -0.05 -18.08 12.23
CA GLY A 21 -1.24 -17.79 13.03
C GLY A 21 -0.88 -17.15 14.38
N GLU A 22 0.11 -17.69 15.11
CA GLU A 22 0.59 -17.08 16.36
C GLU A 22 1.21 -15.69 16.10
N SER A 23 1.89 -15.53 14.96
CA SER A 23 2.43 -14.23 14.55
C SER A 23 1.32 -13.22 14.29
N ALA A 24 0.19 -13.66 13.70
CA ALA A 24 -0.98 -12.81 13.46
C ALA A 24 -1.66 -12.42 14.79
N GLU A 25 -1.80 -13.32 15.74
CA GLU A 25 -2.35 -13.03 17.06
C GLU A 25 -1.51 -12.00 17.83
N ARG A 26 -0.18 -12.19 17.85
CA ARG A 26 0.74 -11.22 18.47
C ARG A 26 0.65 -9.84 17.81
N PHE A 27 0.62 -9.82 16.48
CA PHE A 27 0.50 -8.58 15.72
C PHE A 27 -0.86 -7.89 15.97
N SER A 28 -1.95 -8.66 15.97
CA SER A 28 -3.30 -8.18 16.26
C SER A 28 -3.37 -7.54 17.66
N SER A 29 -2.82 -8.21 18.67
CA SER A 29 -2.76 -7.67 20.05
C SER A 29 -2.03 -6.33 20.12
N ALA A 30 -0.91 -6.18 19.40
CA ALA A 30 -0.19 -4.92 19.34
C ALA A 30 -0.99 -3.84 18.58
N ALA A 31 -1.63 -4.18 17.47
CA ALA A 31 -2.45 -3.26 16.69
C ALA A 31 -3.68 -2.78 17.46
N GLN A 32 -4.25 -3.65 18.31
CA GLN A 32 -5.42 -3.33 19.14
C GLN A 32 -5.17 -2.15 20.10
N VAL A 33 -3.93 -1.95 20.55
CA VAL A 33 -3.56 -0.80 21.40
C VAL A 33 -3.82 0.53 20.68
N LEU A 34 -3.43 0.61 19.40
CA LEU A 34 -3.66 1.81 18.59
C LEU A 34 -5.13 1.93 18.15
N SER A 35 -5.75 0.81 17.83
CA SER A 35 -7.17 0.76 17.45
C SER A 35 -8.05 1.24 18.60
N GLY A 36 -7.82 0.78 19.82
CA GLY A 36 -8.57 1.20 21.00
C GLY A 36 -8.43 2.70 21.32
N LYS A 37 -7.31 3.31 20.94
CA LYS A 37 -7.08 4.77 21.04
C LYS A 37 -7.59 5.55 19.83
N ARG A 38 -8.20 4.90 18.83
CA ARG A 38 -8.59 5.51 17.54
C ARG A 38 -7.44 6.15 16.77
N GLN A 39 -6.23 5.61 16.93
CA GLN A 39 -5.01 6.11 16.31
C GLN A 39 -4.52 5.21 15.16
N LEU A 40 -5.20 4.10 14.88
CA LEU A 40 -4.84 3.21 13.78
C LEU A 40 -5.56 3.62 12.49
N ALA A 41 -4.81 4.15 11.53
CA ALA A 41 -5.34 4.54 10.22
C ALA A 41 -5.38 3.37 9.24
N ALA A 42 -4.34 2.52 9.23
CA ALA A 42 -4.26 1.37 8.33
C ALA A 42 -3.28 0.31 8.83
N ILE A 43 -3.53 -0.94 8.45
CA ILE A 43 -2.55 -2.04 8.49
C ILE A 43 -2.21 -2.42 7.06
N LEU A 44 -0.97 -2.19 6.65
CA LEU A 44 -0.45 -2.53 5.33
C LEU A 44 0.11 -3.95 5.30
N ILE A 45 -0.53 -4.84 4.58
CA ILE A 45 -0.05 -6.17 4.21
C ILE A 45 0.64 -6.04 2.85
N GLN A 46 1.95 -5.78 2.84
CA GLN A 46 2.72 -5.69 1.59
C GLN A 46 3.36 -7.03 1.29
N LEU A 47 2.91 -7.65 0.21
CA LEU A 47 3.37 -8.96 -0.25
C LEU A 47 4.50 -8.80 -1.28
N PRO A 48 5.58 -9.59 -1.19
CA PRO A 48 6.73 -9.47 -2.08
C PRO A 48 6.43 -9.97 -3.49
N PHE A 49 7.30 -9.64 -4.45
CA PHE A 49 7.17 -10.07 -5.84
C PHE A 49 7.03 -11.60 -5.99
N ARG A 50 7.77 -12.38 -5.18
CA ARG A 50 7.71 -13.84 -5.18
C ARG A 50 6.38 -14.42 -4.67
N PHE A 51 5.52 -13.62 -4.04
CA PHE A 51 4.19 -14.03 -3.61
C PHE A 51 3.27 -14.05 -4.84
N SER A 52 3.41 -15.11 -5.63
CA SER A 52 2.69 -15.30 -6.90
C SER A 52 1.24 -15.75 -6.67
N TYR A 53 0.41 -15.62 -7.71
CA TYR A 53 -1.01 -15.96 -7.66
C TYR A 53 -1.22 -17.49 -7.76
N THR A 54 -0.96 -18.23 -6.68
CA THR A 54 -1.21 -19.67 -6.55
C THR A 54 -2.43 -19.95 -5.69
N ALA A 55 -2.96 -21.17 -5.74
CA ALA A 55 -4.06 -21.60 -4.87
C ALA A 55 -3.69 -21.47 -3.38
N GLU A 56 -2.48 -21.90 -3.02
CA GLU A 56 -1.95 -21.82 -1.66
C GLU A 56 -1.86 -20.38 -1.15
N ASN A 57 -1.26 -19.49 -1.94
CA ASN A 57 -1.12 -18.07 -1.58
C ASN A 57 -2.49 -17.36 -1.48
N ARG A 58 -3.47 -17.78 -2.28
CA ARG A 58 -4.84 -17.23 -2.17
C ARG A 58 -5.52 -17.64 -0.87
N VAL A 59 -5.39 -18.92 -0.50
CA VAL A 59 -5.91 -19.44 0.78
C VAL A 59 -5.23 -18.70 1.93
N TYR A 60 -3.90 -18.66 1.94
CA TYR A 60 -3.14 -17.95 2.97
C TYR A 60 -3.57 -16.49 3.13
N LEU A 61 -3.69 -15.75 2.03
CA LEU A 61 -4.11 -14.34 2.09
C LEU A 61 -5.53 -14.21 2.64
N GLY A 62 -6.44 -15.10 2.24
CA GLY A 62 -7.80 -15.14 2.75
C GLY A 62 -7.85 -15.38 4.27
N ASP A 63 -7.05 -16.32 4.76
CA ASP A 63 -6.94 -16.65 6.18
C ASP A 63 -6.29 -15.52 6.98
N LEU A 64 -5.23 -14.89 6.45
CA LEU A 64 -4.58 -13.74 7.08
C LEU A 64 -5.53 -12.54 7.20
N ILE A 65 -6.30 -12.24 6.14
CA ILE A 65 -7.31 -11.18 6.19
C ILE A 65 -8.37 -11.52 7.25
N SER A 66 -8.79 -12.78 7.37
CA SER A 66 -9.75 -13.21 8.38
C SER A 66 -9.18 -13.13 9.80
N ALA A 67 -7.89 -13.48 9.99
CA ALA A 67 -7.21 -13.37 11.29
C ALA A 67 -7.03 -11.92 11.77
N LEU A 68 -7.04 -10.97 10.83
CA LEU A 68 -6.91 -9.53 11.10
C LEU A 68 -8.23 -8.79 10.87
N ASP A 69 -9.35 -9.49 10.85
CA ASP A 69 -10.67 -8.86 10.67
C ASP A 69 -10.95 -7.81 11.77
N GLY A 70 -11.73 -6.80 11.41
CA GLY A 70 -12.02 -5.66 12.29
C GLY A 70 -10.98 -4.53 12.25
N PHE A 71 -9.79 -4.75 11.65
CA PHE A 71 -8.82 -3.69 11.41
C PHE A 71 -8.96 -3.05 10.02
N PRO A 72 -8.50 -1.80 9.85
CA PRO A 72 -8.47 -1.14 8.54
C PRO A 72 -7.35 -1.72 7.65
N LEU A 73 -7.64 -2.80 6.94
CA LEU A 73 -6.65 -3.53 6.15
C LEU A 73 -6.39 -2.90 4.79
N VAL A 74 -5.13 -2.91 4.40
CA VAL A 74 -4.64 -2.53 3.08
C VAL A 74 -3.75 -3.65 2.56
N VAL A 75 -3.99 -4.14 1.35
CA VAL A 75 -3.15 -5.12 0.68
C VAL A 75 -2.41 -4.46 -0.47
N GLU A 76 -1.09 -4.66 -0.51
CA GLU A 76 -0.24 -4.24 -1.62
C GLU A 76 0.40 -5.47 -2.27
N PHE A 77 0.09 -5.70 -3.53
CA PHE A 77 0.75 -6.71 -4.33
C PHE A 77 1.93 -6.11 -5.11
N ARG A 78 2.99 -6.90 -5.26
CA ARG A 78 4.18 -6.60 -6.07
C ARG A 78 4.27 -7.44 -7.33
N ASN A 79 3.33 -8.36 -7.54
CA ASN A 79 3.26 -9.27 -8.67
C ASN A 79 1.98 -9.01 -9.47
N GLU A 80 2.11 -8.85 -10.80
CA GLU A 80 1.01 -8.49 -11.71
C GLU A 80 -0.13 -9.50 -11.74
N PHE A 81 0.15 -10.79 -11.50
CA PHE A 81 -0.87 -11.85 -11.59
C PHE A 81 -1.97 -11.75 -10.51
N TRP A 82 -1.80 -10.90 -9.51
CA TRP A 82 -2.85 -10.57 -8.54
C TRP A 82 -3.86 -9.54 -9.06
N TYR A 83 -3.56 -8.83 -10.15
CA TYR A 83 -4.43 -7.79 -10.69
C TYR A 83 -5.49 -8.40 -11.63
N GLN A 84 -6.48 -9.04 -11.02
CA GLN A 84 -7.58 -9.73 -11.67
C GLN A 84 -8.91 -9.33 -11.03
N GLN A 85 -10.00 -9.25 -11.83
CA GLN A 85 -11.31 -8.83 -11.36
C GLN A 85 -11.77 -9.62 -10.13
N ARG A 86 -11.63 -10.95 -10.14
CA ARG A 86 -12.00 -11.81 -9.00
C ARG A 86 -11.27 -11.47 -7.69
N VAL A 87 -10.04 -10.96 -7.76
CA VAL A 87 -9.29 -10.50 -6.57
C VAL A 87 -9.88 -9.18 -6.08
N PHE A 88 -10.17 -8.27 -7.00
CA PHE A 88 -10.79 -6.98 -6.66
C PHE A 88 -12.16 -7.17 -6.03
N ASP A 89 -12.98 -8.06 -6.57
CA ASP A 89 -14.31 -8.39 -6.04
C ASP A 89 -14.23 -8.98 -4.63
N GLU A 90 -13.26 -9.88 -4.38
CA GLU A 90 -13.08 -10.49 -3.06
C GLU A 90 -12.57 -9.47 -2.03
N LEU A 91 -11.62 -8.61 -2.41
CA LEU A 91 -11.17 -7.52 -1.54
C LEU A 91 -12.31 -6.55 -1.24
N ALA A 92 -13.10 -6.19 -2.25
CA ALA A 92 -14.25 -5.30 -2.08
C ALA A 92 -15.32 -5.90 -1.16
N LYS A 93 -15.65 -7.19 -1.33
CA LYS A 93 -16.58 -7.91 -0.46
C LYS A 93 -16.14 -7.88 1.00
N ARG A 94 -14.83 -7.97 1.25
CA ARG A 94 -14.24 -7.92 2.60
C ARG A 94 -13.90 -6.49 3.07
N LYS A 95 -14.17 -5.46 2.24
CA LYS A 95 -13.83 -4.05 2.51
C LYS A 95 -12.34 -3.82 2.77
N VAL A 96 -11.48 -4.65 2.19
CA VAL A 96 -10.03 -4.52 2.24
C VAL A 96 -9.56 -3.59 1.13
N CYS A 97 -8.77 -2.59 1.47
CA CYS A 97 -8.24 -1.63 0.51
C CYS A 97 -7.14 -2.28 -0.35
N LEU A 98 -7.28 -2.25 -1.67
CA LEU A 98 -6.16 -2.49 -2.58
C LEU A 98 -5.32 -1.22 -2.66
N ALA A 99 -4.03 -1.32 -2.35
CA ALA A 99 -3.12 -0.18 -2.47
C ALA A 99 -2.97 0.25 -3.93
N ILE A 100 -3.13 1.52 -4.20
CA ILE A 100 -2.70 2.14 -5.46
C ILE A 100 -1.20 2.39 -5.35
N ILE A 101 -0.43 1.99 -6.35
CA ILE A 101 1.02 2.12 -6.32
C ILE A 101 1.56 2.87 -7.54
N ASP A 102 2.43 3.84 -7.31
CA ASP A 102 3.26 4.46 -8.32
C ASP A 102 4.65 3.81 -8.28
N ARG A 103 5.10 3.33 -9.44
CA ARG A 103 6.33 2.56 -9.59
C ARG A 103 6.80 2.65 -11.05
N PRO A 104 8.03 2.22 -11.43
CA PRO A 104 8.41 2.15 -12.84
C PRO A 104 7.55 1.12 -13.60
N GLU A 105 7.35 1.34 -14.89
CA GLU A 105 6.70 0.39 -15.78
C GLU A 105 7.70 -0.69 -16.22
N LEU A 106 7.64 -1.84 -15.57
CA LEU A 106 8.52 -2.97 -15.83
C LEU A 106 7.71 -4.28 -15.90
N PRO A 107 8.10 -5.24 -16.74
CA PRO A 107 7.45 -6.54 -16.82
C PRO A 107 7.37 -7.24 -15.45
N GLY A 108 6.23 -7.88 -15.17
CA GLY A 108 5.98 -8.60 -13.94
C GLY A 108 5.49 -7.72 -12.78
N LEU A 109 5.68 -6.41 -12.85
CA LEU A 109 5.12 -5.49 -11.85
C LEU A 109 3.63 -5.23 -12.10
N PRO A 110 2.85 -4.96 -11.04
CA PRO A 110 1.45 -4.62 -11.17
C PRO A 110 1.21 -3.49 -12.18
N PRO A 111 0.13 -3.50 -12.93
CA PRO A 111 -0.25 -2.36 -13.77
C PRO A 111 -0.59 -1.14 -12.91
N GLU A 112 -0.55 0.05 -13.48
CA GLU A 112 -1.17 1.21 -12.84
C GLU A 112 -2.68 0.95 -12.75
N SER A 113 -3.24 1.05 -11.55
CA SER A 113 -4.64 0.73 -11.31
C SER A 113 -5.21 1.65 -10.24
N GLN A 114 -6.40 2.20 -10.52
CA GLN A 114 -7.15 3.04 -9.59
C GLN A 114 -8.43 2.35 -9.10
N VAL A 115 -8.42 1.01 -9.08
CA VAL A 115 -9.54 0.23 -8.57
C VAL A 115 -9.71 0.46 -7.07
N LEU A 116 -10.89 0.92 -6.67
CA LEU A 116 -11.25 1.12 -5.27
C LEU A 116 -12.01 -0.10 -4.76
N THR A 117 -11.43 -0.81 -3.80
CA THR A 117 -12.02 -2.00 -3.17
C THR A 117 -12.59 -1.70 -1.77
N SER A 118 -12.46 -0.46 -1.30
CA SER A 118 -13.06 0.00 -0.03
C SER A 118 -13.33 1.51 -0.09
N ASP A 119 -13.93 2.05 0.95
CA ASP A 119 -14.11 3.49 1.13
C ASP A 119 -12.84 4.22 1.63
N ARG A 120 -11.73 3.49 1.71
CA ARG A 120 -10.39 3.98 2.04
C ARG A 120 -9.48 3.85 0.82
N VAL A 121 -8.62 4.82 0.62
CA VAL A 121 -7.57 4.81 -0.39
C VAL A 121 -6.22 4.84 0.31
N TYR A 122 -5.33 3.96 -0.12
CA TYR A 122 -3.93 3.93 0.32
C TYR A 122 -3.05 4.03 -0.93
N TYR A 123 -2.40 5.16 -1.12
CA TYR A 123 -1.56 5.43 -2.29
C TYR A 123 -0.09 5.43 -1.88
N ARG A 124 0.72 4.63 -2.57
CA ARG A 124 2.16 4.55 -2.32
C ARG A 124 2.96 4.96 -3.53
N LEU A 125 3.83 5.96 -3.32
CA LEU A 125 4.76 6.45 -4.31
C LEU A 125 6.14 5.85 -4.04
N HIS A 126 6.53 4.86 -4.87
CA HIS A 126 7.79 4.13 -4.72
C HIS A 126 8.97 4.77 -5.44
N GLY A 127 8.71 5.77 -6.29
CA GLY A 127 9.67 6.26 -7.27
C GLY A 127 9.68 5.40 -8.54
N ARG A 128 10.27 5.96 -9.59
CA ARG A 128 10.25 5.36 -10.94
C ARG A 128 11.64 5.04 -11.47
N ASN A 129 12.58 4.70 -10.59
CA ASN A 129 13.93 4.29 -10.95
C ASN A 129 13.91 2.90 -11.61
N SER A 130 13.69 2.84 -12.91
CA SER A 130 13.61 1.58 -13.68
C SER A 130 14.95 0.86 -13.76
N THR A 131 16.07 1.58 -13.77
CA THR A 131 17.42 1.02 -13.94
C THR A 131 17.86 0.22 -12.71
N GLN A 132 17.46 0.65 -11.53
CA GLN A 132 17.87 0.04 -10.26
C GLN A 132 16.77 -0.82 -9.61
N TRP A 133 15.61 -0.96 -10.27
CA TRP A 133 14.46 -1.62 -9.65
C TRP A 133 14.73 -3.08 -9.26
N TRP A 134 15.34 -3.85 -10.14
CA TRP A 134 15.63 -5.27 -9.91
C TRP A 134 17.01 -5.51 -9.31
N ASN A 135 18.01 -4.71 -9.69
CA ASN A 135 19.41 -4.94 -9.37
C ASN A 135 19.93 -4.05 -8.24
N GLY A 136 19.18 -2.99 -7.88
CA GLY A 136 19.55 -2.07 -6.82
C GLY A 136 19.26 -2.61 -5.43
N ASP A 137 19.96 -2.08 -4.44
CA ASP A 137 19.62 -2.25 -3.04
C ASP A 137 18.34 -1.47 -2.64
N ALA A 138 17.99 -1.49 -1.37
CA ALA A 138 16.80 -0.80 -0.89
C ALA A 138 16.86 0.73 -1.07
N THR A 139 18.07 1.31 -1.08
CA THR A 139 18.26 2.76 -1.23
C THR A 139 18.21 3.16 -2.70
N SER A 140 19.03 2.54 -3.55
CA SER A 140 19.12 2.88 -4.97
C SER A 140 17.85 2.56 -5.75
N ARG A 141 17.13 1.51 -5.39
CA ARG A 141 15.82 1.16 -5.98
C ARG A 141 14.80 2.28 -5.85
N TYR A 142 14.75 2.94 -4.70
CA TYR A 142 13.79 3.98 -4.36
C TYR A 142 14.38 5.39 -4.47
N ASP A 143 15.60 5.50 -5.03
CA ASP A 143 16.22 6.78 -5.31
C ASP A 143 15.60 7.41 -6.55
N TYR A 144 14.59 8.23 -6.32
CA TYR A 144 13.83 8.93 -7.35
C TYR A 144 13.27 10.23 -6.79
N GLU A 145 13.40 11.32 -7.53
CA GLU A 145 12.79 12.60 -7.19
C GLU A 145 11.66 12.88 -8.18
N TYR A 146 10.43 12.93 -7.67
CA TYR A 146 9.28 13.29 -8.48
C TYR A 146 9.37 14.75 -8.91
N SER A 147 9.13 15.00 -10.21
CA SER A 147 9.06 16.37 -10.72
C SER A 147 7.79 17.09 -10.24
N PRO A 148 7.76 18.43 -10.30
CA PRO A 148 6.55 19.19 -10.00
C PRO A 148 5.35 18.77 -10.86
N GLU A 149 5.56 18.48 -12.13
CA GLU A 149 4.53 18.06 -13.09
C GLU A 149 3.94 16.70 -12.69
N GLU A 150 4.80 15.72 -12.38
CA GLU A 150 4.35 14.42 -11.89
C GLU A 150 3.53 14.55 -10.61
N LEU A 151 3.96 15.36 -9.66
CA LEU A 151 3.23 15.56 -8.41
C LEU A 151 1.90 16.29 -8.62
N LYS A 152 1.81 17.25 -9.53
CA LYS A 152 0.55 17.91 -9.91
C LYS A 152 -0.44 16.91 -10.52
N ASP A 153 0.03 16.01 -11.39
CA ASP A 153 -0.82 14.97 -11.97
C ASP A 153 -1.34 14.00 -10.89
N ARG A 154 -0.49 13.63 -9.94
CA ARG A 154 -0.92 12.81 -8.78
C ARG A 154 -1.90 13.57 -7.88
N ALA A 155 -1.71 14.87 -7.67
CA ALA A 155 -2.64 15.70 -6.91
C ALA A 155 -4.02 15.76 -7.58
N ARG A 156 -4.10 15.95 -8.91
CA ARG A 156 -5.37 15.92 -9.66
C ARG A 156 -6.08 14.57 -9.54
N MET A 157 -5.33 13.47 -9.70
CA MET A 157 -5.85 12.12 -9.51
C MET A 157 -6.41 11.94 -8.10
N LEU A 158 -5.65 12.33 -7.07
CA LEU A 158 -6.06 12.21 -5.68
C LEU A 158 -7.30 13.07 -5.36
N ALA A 159 -7.39 14.26 -5.89
CA ALA A 159 -8.57 15.12 -5.76
C ALA A 159 -9.82 14.48 -6.38
N ALA A 160 -9.69 13.78 -7.52
CA ALA A 160 -10.79 13.05 -8.14
C ALA A 160 -11.20 11.81 -7.31
N ILE A 161 -10.23 11.07 -6.78
CA ILE A 161 -10.45 9.87 -5.96
C ILE A 161 -11.05 10.24 -4.60
N SER A 162 -10.62 11.33 -3.97
CA SER A 162 -11.07 11.74 -2.64
C SER A 162 -12.57 11.99 -2.56
N ARG A 163 -13.20 12.33 -3.69
CA ARG A 163 -14.67 12.48 -3.77
C ARG A 163 -15.43 11.18 -3.61
N LYS A 164 -14.75 10.03 -3.78
CA LYS A 164 -15.32 8.67 -3.72
C LYS A 164 -14.87 7.90 -2.48
N ALA A 165 -13.99 8.47 -1.67
CA ALA A 165 -13.38 7.82 -0.52
C ALA A 165 -13.63 8.61 0.76
N LYS A 166 -13.81 7.92 1.88
CA LYS A 166 -13.89 8.56 3.19
C LYS A 166 -12.54 8.98 3.76
N GLN A 167 -11.48 8.29 3.36
CA GLN A 167 -10.12 8.54 3.80
C GLN A 167 -9.13 8.26 2.68
N VAL A 168 -8.19 9.18 2.49
CA VAL A 168 -7.06 9.00 1.58
C VAL A 168 -5.76 9.11 2.36
N LEU A 169 -4.95 8.07 2.30
CA LEU A 169 -3.63 7.98 2.92
C LEU A 169 -2.58 7.91 1.81
N VAL A 170 -1.60 8.79 1.87
CA VAL A 170 -0.53 8.85 0.88
C VAL A 170 0.81 8.64 1.56
N ALA A 171 1.61 7.70 1.07
CA ALA A 171 2.92 7.37 1.63
C ALA A 171 4.00 7.37 0.53
N PHE A 172 5.06 8.12 0.76
CA PHE A 172 6.24 8.17 -0.10
C PHE A 172 7.29 7.17 0.37
N ASN A 173 7.82 6.39 -0.56
CA ASN A 173 8.85 5.37 -0.29
C ASN A 173 10.21 5.71 -0.92
N ASN A 174 10.31 6.81 -1.64
CA ASN A 174 11.52 7.34 -2.28
C ASN A 174 12.40 8.09 -1.26
N HIS A 175 12.91 7.35 -0.26
CA HIS A 175 13.50 7.91 0.95
C HIS A 175 14.93 8.46 0.81
N ALA A 176 15.64 8.13 -0.27
CA ALA A 176 17.00 8.64 -0.50
C ALA A 176 17.05 10.18 -0.43
N ASP A 177 18.04 10.73 0.26
CA ASP A 177 18.30 12.18 0.37
C ASP A 177 17.09 13.03 0.83
N ALA A 178 16.23 12.44 1.66
CA ALA A 178 14.99 13.07 2.14
C ALA A 178 14.00 13.46 1.01
N LYS A 179 14.13 12.88 -0.20
CA LYS A 179 13.24 13.15 -1.34
C LYS A 179 11.77 12.89 -1.00
N ALA A 180 11.49 11.82 -0.24
CA ALA A 180 10.14 11.51 0.22
C ALA A 180 9.49 12.68 1.00
N VAL A 181 10.24 13.31 1.91
CA VAL A 181 9.73 14.43 2.71
C VAL A 181 9.49 15.66 1.85
N LYS A 182 10.42 15.98 0.94
CA LYS A 182 10.27 17.10 -0.01
C LYS A 182 9.04 16.89 -0.91
N ASN A 183 8.92 15.70 -1.52
CA ASN A 183 7.82 15.39 -2.41
C ASN A 183 6.47 15.36 -1.68
N ALA A 184 6.41 14.86 -0.44
CA ALA A 184 5.19 14.86 0.36
C ALA A 184 4.69 16.28 0.63
N ARG A 185 5.57 17.20 1.01
CA ARG A 185 5.23 18.61 1.23
C ARG A 185 4.74 19.29 -0.06
N SER A 186 5.42 19.03 -1.19
CA SER A 186 5.02 19.58 -2.48
C SER A 186 3.66 19.05 -2.91
N LEU A 187 3.42 17.74 -2.78
CA LEU A 187 2.13 17.12 -3.09
C LEU A 187 1.01 17.69 -2.22
N GLU A 188 1.24 17.87 -0.93
CA GLU A 188 0.26 18.49 -0.02
C GLU A 188 -0.12 19.91 -0.49
N GLY A 189 0.86 20.73 -0.91
CA GLY A 189 0.61 22.04 -1.50
C GLY A 189 -0.29 21.96 -2.73
N TYR A 190 0.04 21.10 -3.68
CA TYR A 190 -0.76 20.93 -4.90
C TYR A 190 -2.17 20.38 -4.65
N ILE A 191 -2.34 19.47 -3.68
CA ILE A 191 -3.68 18.98 -3.31
C ILE A 191 -4.54 20.13 -2.79
N ARG A 192 -4.00 21.01 -1.96
CA ARG A 192 -4.72 22.19 -1.47
C ARG A 192 -5.14 23.14 -2.60
N GLU A 193 -4.30 23.30 -3.62
CA GLU A 193 -4.62 24.10 -4.81
C GLU A 193 -5.78 23.51 -5.63
N PHE A 194 -5.96 22.18 -5.66
CA PHE A 194 -6.98 21.50 -6.46
C PHE A 194 -8.26 21.13 -5.70
N GLN A 195 -8.29 21.28 -4.39
CA GLN A 195 -9.46 21.01 -3.54
C GLN A 195 -10.41 22.21 -3.41
N LEU A 196 -10.13 23.28 -4.11
CA LEU A 196 -10.95 24.49 -4.16
C LEU A 196 -12.35 24.25 -4.74
#